data_e1386536a7da0873297bbcdfc1736294
#
_entry.id   e1386536a7da0873297bbcdfc1736294
#
_cell.length_a   1.000
_cell.length_b   1.000
_cell.length_c   1.000
_cell.angle_alpha   90.00
_cell.angle_beta   90.00
_cell.angle_gamma   90.00
#
_symmetry.space_group_name_H-M   'P 1'
#
loop_
_entity.id
_entity.type
_entity.pdbx_description
1 polymer ?
#
loop_
_entity_poly.entity_id
_entity_poly.type
_entity_poly.pdbx_seq_one_letter_code
_entity_poly.pdbx_strand_id
1 'polypeptide(L)'
;MYSGPMETTKTKKRGLAAIFALCPARHVLLLCAAGVIALHLLARADHALMRRLSEGAVRPIHRALGQLNAHVPFSVAEALIALAVLGLLGFLGVQAVRLVTRPERGRRLYRLLVTLAAAVLTVYALFCLLWGVFYYGDDFMARSGLKNDPISTEQLTAVTRYFADLANTYAHRVARDDSGLCCSDRAEILRKSPEVFAATEEEFPCLAGPPLAAKGIFFSRVMSYVDFTGFFFPFTAEANVNMDSPACDLAATVAHELSHQRGVAKEQEANFTAVLASLRYGDSDYVYSASLMAYTHLGNALYRADHEAWEEIFAGLDEAVVADLRASARYWARFDTPVRTASNTVYEGFLQSYDQTLGLKSYGACVDLLVNYYYGQALASAND
;
A
#
# COMPACT_ATOMS: atom_id res chain seq x y z
N MET A 1 -50.28 21.86 40.38
CA MET A 1 -49.16 20.98 40.78
C MET A 1 -48.61 20.27 39.51
N TYR A 2 -47.54 20.79 38.95
CA TYR A 2 -46.85 20.20 37.78
C TYR A 2 -45.66 19.43 38.35
N SER A 3 -45.76 18.10 38.40
CA SER A 3 -44.65 17.23 38.73
C SER A 3 -44.37 16.33 37.54
N GLY A 4 -43.24 16.57 36.83
CA GLY A 4 -42.74 15.57 35.97
C GLY A 4 -41.94 15.97 34.76
N PRO A 5 -40.62 16.33 34.84
CA PRO A 5 -39.64 15.74 33.98
C PRO A 5 -38.39 15.19 34.71
N MET A 6 -38.36 15.22 36.06
CA MET A 6 -37.13 14.87 36.80
C MET A 6 -36.92 13.37 37.02
N GLU A 7 -37.95 12.54 36.91
CA GLU A 7 -37.87 11.09 37.17
C GLU A 7 -37.30 10.29 36.00
N THR A 8 -37.57 10.72 34.78
CA THR A 8 -37.07 10.06 33.55
C THR A 8 -35.57 10.23 33.35
N THR A 9 -35.00 11.36 33.78
CA THR A 9 -33.57 11.64 33.66
C THR A 9 -32.72 10.86 34.69
N LYS A 10 -33.23 10.64 35.89
CA LYS A 10 -32.55 9.85 36.93
C LYS A 10 -32.53 8.35 36.63
N THR A 11 -33.60 7.79 36.07
CA THR A 11 -33.66 6.38 35.64
C THR A 11 -32.79 6.10 34.46
N LYS A 12 -32.69 7.01 33.47
CA LYS A 12 -31.78 6.89 32.33
C LYS A 12 -30.31 6.95 32.75
N LYS A 13 -29.92 7.82 33.67
CA LYS A 13 -28.56 7.91 34.22
C LYS A 13 -28.15 6.66 35.03
N ARG A 14 -29.08 6.06 35.79
CA ARG A 14 -28.83 4.78 36.48
C ARG A 14 -28.61 3.61 35.52
N GLY A 15 -29.35 3.57 34.41
CA GLY A 15 -29.21 2.56 33.36
C GLY A 15 -27.84 2.62 32.64
N LEU A 16 -27.40 3.81 32.27
CA LEU A 16 -26.10 4.03 31.63
C LEU A 16 -24.92 3.65 32.53
N ALA A 17 -24.96 4.04 33.82
CA ALA A 17 -23.94 3.67 34.79
C ALA A 17 -23.88 2.15 35.01
N ALA A 18 -25.01 1.46 35.03
CA ALA A 18 -25.07 0.01 35.13
C ALA A 18 -24.48 -0.70 33.88
N ILE A 19 -24.77 -0.17 32.68
CA ILE A 19 -24.15 -0.68 31.43
C ILE A 19 -22.64 -0.46 31.43
N PHE A 20 -22.18 0.74 31.78
CA PHE A 20 -20.76 1.05 31.88
C PHE A 20 -20.03 0.13 32.87
N ALA A 21 -20.66 -0.17 34.01
CA ALA A 21 -20.12 -1.07 35.04
C ALA A 21 -19.95 -2.53 34.58
N LEU A 22 -20.53 -2.93 33.44
CA LEU A 22 -20.36 -4.30 32.92
C LEU A 22 -18.94 -4.59 32.45
N CYS A 23 -18.22 -3.60 31.88
CA CYS A 23 -16.84 -3.71 31.42
C CYS A 23 -16.17 -2.32 31.28
N PRO A 24 -15.90 -1.62 32.40
CA PRO A 24 -15.49 -0.21 32.38
C PRO A 24 -14.21 0.04 31.57
N ALA A 25 -13.16 -0.76 31.76
CA ALA A 25 -11.90 -0.60 31.03
C ALA A 25 -12.08 -0.70 29.49
N ARG A 26 -12.97 -1.58 29.04
CA ARG A 26 -13.25 -1.73 27.59
C ARG A 26 -14.05 -0.56 27.04
N HIS A 27 -14.99 -0.03 27.82
CA HIS A 27 -15.70 1.18 27.43
C HIS A 27 -14.76 2.40 27.39
N VAL A 28 -13.85 2.54 28.36
CA VAL A 28 -12.84 3.60 28.32
C VAL A 28 -11.98 3.48 27.07
N LEU A 29 -11.46 2.29 26.77
CA LEU A 29 -10.65 2.05 25.56
C LEU A 29 -11.41 2.39 24.30
N LEU A 30 -12.68 1.96 24.20
CA LEU A 30 -13.55 2.26 23.05
C LEU A 30 -13.79 3.77 22.90
N LEU A 31 -14.04 4.47 24.00
CA LEU A 31 -14.25 5.93 23.99
C LEU A 31 -12.95 6.68 23.64
N CYS A 32 -11.81 6.24 24.15
CA CYS A 32 -10.51 6.81 23.80
C CYS A 32 -10.22 6.62 22.31
N ALA A 33 -10.40 5.41 21.78
CA ALA A 33 -10.18 5.12 20.36
C ALA A 33 -11.14 5.96 19.47
N ALA A 34 -12.41 6.01 19.82
CA ALA A 34 -13.39 6.85 19.12
C ALA A 34 -13.02 8.34 19.18
N GLY A 35 -12.51 8.81 20.33
CA GLY A 35 -12.03 10.18 20.51
C GLY A 35 -10.83 10.50 19.61
N VAL A 36 -9.85 9.58 19.51
CA VAL A 36 -8.70 9.74 18.61
C VAL A 36 -9.15 9.79 17.15
N ILE A 37 -10.06 8.89 16.73
CA ILE A 37 -10.60 8.90 15.37
C ILE A 37 -11.34 10.22 15.09
N ALA A 38 -12.20 10.66 16.01
CA ALA A 38 -12.92 11.92 15.86
C ALA A 38 -11.98 13.13 15.76
N LEU A 39 -10.93 13.18 16.58
CA LEU A 39 -9.88 14.21 16.51
C LEU A 39 -9.13 14.17 15.17
N HIS A 40 -8.78 12.98 14.66
CA HIS A 40 -8.18 12.84 13.35
C HIS A 40 -9.11 13.35 12.24
N LEU A 41 -10.39 12.97 12.26
CA LEU A 41 -11.38 13.42 11.27
C LEU A 41 -11.60 14.95 11.29
N LEU A 42 -11.50 15.59 12.45
CA LEU A 42 -11.56 17.05 12.57
C LEU A 42 -10.28 17.71 12.11
N ALA A 43 -9.14 17.13 12.50
CA ALA A 43 -7.80 17.69 12.24
C ALA A 43 -7.37 17.53 10.77
N ARG A 44 -7.88 16.53 10.03
CA ARG A 44 -7.49 16.28 8.63
C ARG A 44 -7.77 17.45 7.68
N ALA A 45 -8.66 18.37 8.04
CA ALA A 45 -8.91 19.60 7.28
C ALA A 45 -7.79 20.65 7.44
N ASP A 46 -6.95 20.53 8.47
CA ASP A 46 -5.77 21.38 8.67
C ASP A 46 -4.53 20.71 8.07
N HIS A 47 -4.27 21.03 6.81
CA HIS A 47 -3.14 20.52 6.05
C HIS A 47 -1.77 20.79 6.72
N ALA A 48 -1.60 21.98 7.32
CA ALA A 48 -0.33 22.34 7.99
C ALA A 48 -0.10 21.50 9.25
N LEU A 49 -1.18 21.17 10.00
CA LEU A 49 -1.12 20.27 11.15
C LEU A 49 -0.78 18.85 10.67
N MET A 50 -1.43 18.35 9.63
CA MET A 50 -1.17 17.00 9.08
C MET A 50 0.27 16.86 8.59
N ARG A 51 0.79 17.86 7.89
CA ARG A 51 2.21 17.91 7.49
C ARG A 51 3.15 17.85 8.71
N ARG A 52 2.90 18.65 9.74
CA ARG A 52 3.74 18.64 10.96
C ARG A 52 3.69 17.28 11.66
N LEU A 53 2.53 16.64 11.70
CA LEU A 53 2.38 15.31 12.31
C LEU A 53 3.08 14.24 11.48
N SER A 54 2.84 14.19 10.16
CA SER A 54 3.42 13.19 9.28
C SER A 54 4.94 13.29 9.24
N GLU A 55 5.49 14.49 9.04
CA GLU A 55 6.94 14.67 8.88
C GLU A 55 7.70 14.82 10.21
N GLY A 56 7.12 15.55 11.16
CA GLY A 56 7.79 15.87 12.43
C GLY A 56 7.64 14.80 13.50
N ALA A 57 6.62 13.97 13.44
CA ALA A 57 6.37 12.95 14.45
C ALA A 57 6.35 11.54 13.88
N VAL A 58 5.49 11.25 12.89
CA VAL A 58 5.26 9.87 12.45
C VAL A 58 6.44 9.34 11.62
N ARG A 59 7.01 10.13 10.72
CA ARG A 59 8.19 9.72 9.93
C ARG A 59 9.39 9.35 10.83
N PRO A 60 9.79 10.12 11.85
CA PRO A 60 10.81 9.69 12.83
C PRO A 60 10.45 8.39 13.55
N ILE A 61 9.18 8.19 13.93
CA ILE A 61 8.71 6.94 14.55
C ILE A 61 8.90 5.77 13.58
N HIS A 62 8.47 5.91 12.31
CA HIS A 62 8.65 4.87 11.30
C HIS A 62 10.13 4.55 11.05
N ARG A 63 11.00 5.57 10.99
CA ARG A 63 12.45 5.35 10.88
C ARG A 63 13.00 4.53 12.05
N ALA A 64 12.62 4.87 13.27
CA ALA A 64 13.06 4.14 14.47
C ALA A 64 12.51 2.71 14.50
N LEU A 65 11.21 2.51 14.19
CA LEU A 65 10.60 1.17 14.12
C LEU A 65 11.23 0.33 13.02
N GLY A 66 11.44 0.89 11.83
CA GLY A 66 12.06 0.19 10.71
C GLY A 66 13.49 -0.24 11.03
N GLN A 67 14.31 0.65 11.64
CA GLN A 67 15.66 0.31 12.08
C GLN A 67 15.68 -0.78 13.15
N LEU A 68 14.75 -0.74 14.11
CA LEU A 68 14.60 -1.80 15.13
C LEU A 68 14.28 -3.14 14.46
N ASN A 69 13.33 -3.15 13.53
CA ASN A 69 12.88 -4.35 12.83
C ASN A 69 13.86 -4.84 11.76
N ALA A 70 14.81 -3.99 11.30
CA ALA A 70 15.85 -4.39 10.35
C ALA A 70 16.76 -5.52 10.88
N HIS A 71 16.88 -5.66 12.20
CA HIS A 71 17.65 -6.73 12.83
C HIS A 71 16.93 -8.10 12.82
N VAL A 72 15.64 -8.13 12.46
CA VAL A 72 14.84 -9.36 12.40
C VAL A 72 14.82 -9.89 10.97
N PRO A 73 15.25 -11.13 10.70
CA PRO A 73 15.42 -11.64 9.32
C PRO A 73 14.10 -12.04 8.63
N PHE A 74 12.96 -11.92 9.29
CA PHE A 74 11.63 -12.23 8.77
C PHE A 74 10.66 -11.06 8.98
N SER A 75 9.50 -11.09 8.37
CA SER A 75 8.46 -10.06 8.55
C SER A 75 7.86 -10.13 9.96
N VAL A 76 8.15 -9.11 10.77
CA VAL A 76 7.51 -8.91 12.09
C VAL A 76 6.03 -8.60 11.90
N ALA A 77 5.67 -7.86 10.84
CA ALA A 77 4.29 -7.59 10.46
C ALA A 77 3.50 -8.89 10.27
N GLU A 78 4.03 -9.84 9.49
CA GLU A 78 3.40 -11.14 9.28
C GLU A 78 3.23 -11.93 10.58
N ALA A 79 4.27 -11.97 11.40
CA ALA A 79 4.21 -12.64 12.70
C ALA A 79 3.13 -12.04 13.61
N LEU A 80 3.04 -10.70 13.67
CA LEU A 80 1.99 -10.00 14.43
C LEU A 80 0.59 -10.27 13.90
N ILE A 81 0.40 -10.27 12.57
CA ILE A 81 -0.88 -10.59 11.93
C ILE A 81 -1.27 -12.03 12.25
N ALA A 82 -0.34 -12.99 12.09
CA ALA A 82 -0.61 -14.40 12.39
C ALA A 82 -0.97 -14.61 13.87
N LEU A 83 -0.24 -13.99 14.80
CA LEU A 83 -0.55 -14.04 16.22
C LEU A 83 -1.89 -13.39 16.56
N ALA A 84 -2.23 -12.26 15.91
CA ALA A 84 -3.53 -11.61 16.09
C ALA A 84 -4.68 -12.48 15.59
N VAL A 85 -4.54 -13.13 14.44
CA VAL A 85 -5.54 -14.06 13.89
C VAL A 85 -5.73 -15.27 14.79
N LEU A 86 -4.63 -15.93 15.21
CA LEU A 86 -4.67 -17.07 16.11
C LEU A 86 -5.27 -16.70 17.47
N GLY A 87 -4.85 -15.54 18.02
CA GLY A 87 -5.39 -14.99 19.26
C GLY A 87 -6.90 -14.71 19.18
N LEU A 88 -7.34 -14.12 18.05
CA LEU A 88 -8.76 -13.85 17.80
C LEU A 88 -9.57 -15.15 17.69
N LEU A 89 -9.09 -16.12 16.93
CA LEU A 89 -9.77 -17.43 16.78
C LEU A 89 -9.87 -18.16 18.14
N GLY A 90 -8.79 -18.21 18.90
CA GLY A 90 -8.78 -18.78 20.24
C GLY A 90 -9.71 -18.04 21.21
N PHE A 91 -9.70 -16.70 21.16
CA PHE A 91 -10.61 -15.87 21.96
C PHE A 91 -12.07 -16.14 21.62
N LEU A 92 -12.41 -16.14 20.33
CA LEU A 92 -13.79 -16.41 19.86
C LEU A 92 -14.25 -17.83 20.23
N GLY A 93 -13.38 -18.83 20.10
CA GLY A 93 -13.68 -20.21 20.55
C GLY A 93 -13.99 -20.28 22.04
N VAL A 94 -13.18 -19.64 22.89
CA VAL A 94 -13.43 -19.58 24.34
C VAL A 94 -14.75 -18.84 24.64
N GLN A 95 -15.03 -17.72 23.94
CA GLN A 95 -16.29 -16.99 24.14
C GLN A 95 -17.52 -17.80 23.67
N ALA A 96 -17.41 -18.54 22.57
CA ALA A 96 -18.48 -19.42 22.09
C ALA A 96 -18.84 -20.49 23.14
N VAL A 97 -17.82 -21.19 23.68
CA VAL A 97 -18.03 -22.16 24.77
C VAL A 97 -18.68 -21.50 25.98
N ARG A 98 -18.18 -20.33 26.40
CA ARG A 98 -18.74 -19.60 27.56
C ARG A 98 -20.19 -19.13 27.35
N LEU A 99 -20.57 -18.75 26.13
CA LEU A 99 -21.93 -18.34 25.79
C LEU A 99 -22.92 -19.52 25.87
N VAL A 100 -22.45 -20.74 25.55
CA VAL A 100 -23.29 -21.95 25.61
C VAL A 100 -23.35 -22.49 27.04
N THR A 101 -22.21 -22.58 27.75
CA THR A 101 -22.09 -23.32 29.02
C THR A 101 -22.32 -22.50 30.27
N ARG A 102 -22.25 -21.15 30.20
CA ARG A 102 -22.32 -20.30 31.38
C ARG A 102 -23.60 -19.46 31.44
N PRO A 103 -24.12 -19.12 32.63
CA PRO A 103 -25.27 -18.23 32.78
C PRO A 103 -24.94 -16.81 32.30
N GLU A 104 -25.97 -15.94 32.28
CA GLU A 104 -25.88 -14.52 31.89
C GLU A 104 -25.41 -14.29 30.43
N ARG A 105 -25.92 -15.08 29.51
CA ARG A 105 -25.56 -15.04 28.07
C ARG A 105 -25.60 -13.63 27.48
N GLY A 106 -26.62 -12.83 27.80
CA GLY A 106 -26.77 -11.47 27.31
C GLY A 106 -25.62 -10.53 27.74
N ARG A 107 -25.20 -10.61 29.00
CA ARG A 107 -24.05 -9.84 29.51
C ARG A 107 -22.75 -10.28 28.87
N ARG A 108 -22.57 -11.58 28.61
CA ARG A 108 -21.37 -12.13 27.95
C ARG A 108 -21.32 -11.70 26.50
N LEU A 109 -22.41 -11.80 25.76
CA LEU A 109 -22.49 -11.32 24.38
C LEU A 109 -22.21 -9.83 24.30
N TYR A 110 -22.78 -9.03 25.18
CA TYR A 110 -22.50 -7.60 25.25
C TYR A 110 -20.99 -7.33 25.47
N ARG A 111 -20.36 -7.99 26.46
CA ARG A 111 -18.93 -7.86 26.71
C ARG A 111 -18.07 -8.29 25.52
N LEU A 112 -18.47 -9.34 24.80
CA LEU A 112 -17.78 -9.78 23.57
C LEU A 112 -17.84 -8.70 22.51
N LEU A 113 -19.04 -8.19 22.20
CA LEU A 113 -19.23 -7.16 21.18
C LEU A 113 -18.47 -5.86 21.50
N VAL A 114 -18.50 -5.41 22.76
CA VAL A 114 -17.73 -4.24 23.21
C VAL A 114 -16.22 -4.50 23.09
N THR A 115 -15.75 -5.72 23.37
CA THR A 115 -14.33 -6.06 23.22
C THR A 115 -13.89 -6.01 21.77
N LEU A 116 -14.68 -6.62 20.88
CA LEU A 116 -14.37 -6.61 19.44
C LEU A 116 -14.42 -5.19 18.87
N ALA A 117 -15.44 -4.41 19.21
CA ALA A 117 -15.53 -3.02 18.80
C ALA A 117 -14.35 -2.18 19.30
N ALA A 118 -13.99 -2.33 20.59
CA ALA A 118 -12.84 -1.63 21.15
C ALA A 118 -11.52 -2.03 20.46
N ALA A 119 -11.32 -3.31 20.16
CA ALA A 119 -10.12 -3.78 19.45
C ALA A 119 -10.04 -3.19 18.03
N VAL A 120 -11.13 -3.28 17.24
CA VAL A 120 -11.18 -2.75 15.88
C VAL A 120 -10.94 -1.23 15.86
N LEU A 121 -11.66 -0.48 16.73
CA LEU A 121 -11.48 0.97 16.80
C LEU A 121 -10.09 1.38 17.29
N THR A 122 -9.46 0.59 18.17
CA THR A 122 -8.08 0.86 18.62
C THR A 122 -7.09 0.68 17.48
N VAL A 123 -7.19 -0.42 16.71
CA VAL A 123 -6.33 -0.64 15.55
C VAL A 123 -6.53 0.48 14.52
N TYR A 124 -7.78 0.86 14.24
CA TYR A 124 -8.06 1.95 13.30
C TYR A 124 -7.58 3.32 13.82
N ALA A 125 -7.71 3.62 15.12
CA ALA A 125 -7.17 4.83 15.73
C ALA A 125 -5.64 4.90 15.61
N LEU A 126 -4.95 3.79 15.87
CA LEU A 126 -3.50 3.69 15.66
C LEU A 126 -3.11 3.85 14.19
N PHE A 127 -3.89 3.28 13.27
CA PHE A 127 -3.71 3.49 11.83
C PHE A 127 -3.86 4.97 11.45
N CYS A 128 -4.92 5.66 11.94
CA CYS A 128 -5.10 7.10 11.72
C CYS A 128 -3.87 7.90 12.17
N LEU A 129 -3.29 7.56 13.32
CA LEU A 129 -2.13 8.25 13.89
C LEU A 129 -0.83 7.93 13.15
N LEU A 130 -0.61 6.67 12.77
CA LEU A 130 0.66 6.22 12.20
C LEU A 130 0.71 6.28 10.68
N TRP A 131 -0.45 6.25 10.00
CA TRP A 131 -0.48 6.28 8.53
C TRP A 131 -1.47 7.28 7.96
N GLY A 132 -2.67 7.38 8.51
CA GLY A 132 -3.73 8.25 8.02
C GLY A 132 -3.33 9.71 7.85
N VAL A 133 -2.39 10.20 8.65
CA VAL A 133 -1.87 11.59 8.59
C VAL A 133 -1.14 11.90 7.28
N PHE A 134 -0.54 10.89 6.61
CA PHE A 134 0.20 11.11 5.35
C PHE A 134 -0.73 11.41 4.17
N TYR A 135 -1.98 10.96 4.20
CA TYR A 135 -2.95 11.24 3.13
C TYR A 135 -3.39 12.71 3.09
N TYR A 136 -3.26 13.44 4.21
CA TYR A 136 -3.74 14.81 4.37
C TYR A 136 -2.61 15.83 4.60
N GLY A 137 -1.34 15.39 4.61
CA GLY A 137 -0.16 16.23 4.59
C GLY A 137 0.32 16.53 3.17
N ASP A 138 1.55 17.05 3.04
CA ASP A 138 2.18 17.21 1.73
C ASP A 138 2.46 15.83 1.11
N ASP A 139 1.92 15.63 -0.08
CA ASP A 139 2.20 14.46 -0.90
C ASP A 139 3.61 14.55 -1.54
N PHE A 140 3.99 13.54 -2.31
CA PHE A 140 5.31 13.53 -2.95
C PHE A 140 5.46 14.69 -3.94
N MET A 141 4.44 15.01 -4.72
CA MET A 141 4.51 16.13 -5.67
C MET A 141 4.75 17.46 -4.98
N ALA A 142 4.01 17.75 -3.92
CA ALA A 142 4.18 18.98 -3.15
C ALA A 142 5.58 19.07 -2.51
N ARG A 143 6.13 17.92 -2.05
CA ARG A 143 7.46 17.85 -1.42
C ARG A 143 8.62 17.89 -2.42
N SER A 144 8.43 17.33 -3.62
CA SER A 144 9.45 17.28 -4.68
C SER A 144 9.49 18.53 -5.55
N GLY A 145 8.40 19.30 -5.59
CA GLY A 145 8.24 20.44 -6.49
C GLY A 145 7.99 20.04 -7.95
N LEU A 146 7.75 18.76 -8.22
CA LEU A 146 7.39 18.30 -9.56
C LEU A 146 6.06 18.91 -9.98
N LYS A 147 5.95 19.23 -11.27
CA LYS A 147 4.71 19.71 -11.88
C LYS A 147 3.96 18.52 -12.53
N ASN A 148 2.67 18.61 -12.53
CA ASN A 148 1.80 17.67 -13.22
C ASN A 148 0.93 18.45 -14.23
N ASP A 149 1.56 18.83 -15.33
CA ASP A 149 0.89 19.55 -16.41
C ASP A 149 0.04 18.57 -17.25
N PRO A 150 -1.04 19.06 -17.91
CA PRO A 150 -1.81 18.23 -18.84
C PRO A 150 -0.93 17.66 -19.94
N ILE A 151 -1.05 16.37 -20.22
CA ILE A 151 -0.25 15.68 -21.23
C ILE A 151 -1.01 15.54 -22.55
N SER A 152 -0.28 15.55 -23.67
CA SER A 152 -0.82 15.24 -24.98
C SER A 152 -0.68 13.74 -25.30
N THR A 153 -1.45 13.28 -26.32
CA THR A 153 -1.33 11.90 -26.82
C THR A 153 0.04 11.62 -27.40
N GLU A 154 0.66 12.61 -28.08
CA GLU A 154 2.02 12.48 -28.61
C GLU A 154 3.06 12.28 -27.49
N GLN A 155 2.93 13.02 -26.39
CA GLN A 155 3.80 12.86 -25.23
C GLN A 155 3.61 11.48 -24.60
N LEU A 156 2.36 11.04 -24.45
CA LEU A 156 2.03 9.70 -23.92
C LEU A 156 2.62 8.61 -24.82
N THR A 157 2.49 8.73 -26.15
CA THR A 157 3.04 7.79 -27.13
C THR A 157 4.56 7.71 -27.03
N ALA A 158 5.24 8.87 -26.99
CA ALA A 158 6.70 8.93 -26.90
C ALA A 158 7.23 8.25 -25.62
N VAL A 159 6.62 8.52 -24.47
CA VAL A 159 7.05 7.93 -23.19
C VAL A 159 6.67 6.44 -23.11
N THR A 160 5.53 6.03 -23.69
CA THR A 160 5.17 4.60 -23.79
C THR A 160 6.21 3.83 -24.60
N ARG A 161 6.63 4.36 -25.76
CA ARG A 161 7.69 3.78 -26.60
C ARG A 161 9.02 3.69 -25.83
N TYR A 162 9.41 4.76 -25.15
CA TYR A 162 10.65 4.78 -24.33
C TYR A 162 10.69 3.62 -23.33
N PHE A 163 9.59 3.39 -22.59
CA PHE A 163 9.55 2.29 -21.62
C PHE A 163 9.43 0.90 -22.27
N ALA A 164 8.81 0.80 -23.46
CA ALA A 164 8.82 -0.42 -24.26
C ALA A 164 10.25 -0.79 -24.70
N ASP A 165 11.00 0.18 -25.21
CA ASP A 165 12.39 -0.01 -25.66
C ASP A 165 13.33 -0.33 -24.48
N LEU A 166 13.09 0.29 -23.32
CA LEU A 166 13.80 -0.04 -22.09
C LEU A 166 13.52 -1.48 -21.66
N ALA A 167 12.26 -1.91 -21.67
CA ALA A 167 11.87 -3.27 -21.35
C ALA A 167 12.51 -4.27 -22.31
N ASN A 168 12.50 -4.00 -23.63
CA ASN A 168 13.18 -4.82 -24.65
C ASN A 168 14.68 -4.95 -24.35
N THR A 169 15.34 -3.82 -24.08
CA THR A 169 16.77 -3.78 -23.79
C THR A 169 17.13 -4.60 -22.56
N TYR A 170 16.36 -4.49 -21.49
CA TYR A 170 16.65 -5.14 -20.21
C TYR A 170 16.11 -6.57 -20.12
N ALA A 171 15.20 -6.99 -21.01
CA ALA A 171 14.71 -8.36 -21.09
C ALA A 171 15.85 -9.39 -21.25
N HIS A 172 16.91 -9.02 -21.93
CA HIS A 172 18.10 -9.86 -22.16
C HIS A 172 19.20 -9.69 -21.12
N ARG A 173 18.98 -8.84 -20.11
CA ARG A 173 19.95 -8.60 -19.02
C ARG A 173 19.54 -9.23 -17.70
N VAL A 174 18.31 -9.77 -17.63
CA VAL A 174 17.81 -10.51 -16.47
C VAL A 174 17.91 -12.01 -16.68
N ALA A 175 17.95 -12.78 -15.59
CA ALA A 175 17.98 -14.24 -15.65
C ALA A 175 16.67 -14.79 -16.25
N ARG A 176 16.81 -15.81 -17.12
CA ARG A 176 15.69 -16.51 -17.75
C ARG A 176 15.77 -18.01 -17.56
N ASP A 177 14.63 -18.64 -17.38
CA ASP A 177 14.53 -20.10 -17.31
C ASP A 177 14.51 -20.76 -18.71
N ASP A 178 14.47 -22.08 -18.75
CA ASP A 178 14.45 -22.87 -20.00
C ASP A 178 13.21 -22.59 -20.87
N SER A 179 12.16 -22.00 -20.32
CA SER A 179 10.97 -21.57 -21.06
C SER A 179 11.07 -20.13 -21.56
N GLY A 180 12.18 -19.44 -21.29
CA GLY A 180 12.44 -18.06 -21.66
C GLY A 180 11.77 -17.03 -20.74
N LEU A 181 11.15 -17.43 -19.63
CA LEU A 181 10.55 -16.51 -18.67
C LEU A 181 11.57 -15.95 -17.68
N CYS A 182 11.36 -14.72 -17.25
CA CYS A 182 12.17 -14.09 -16.21
C CYS A 182 12.12 -14.93 -14.92
N CYS A 183 13.32 -15.32 -14.44
CA CYS A 183 13.51 -16.11 -13.23
C CYS A 183 14.53 -15.49 -12.26
N SER A 184 14.57 -14.15 -12.20
CA SER A 184 15.44 -13.39 -11.32
C SER A 184 15.40 -13.89 -9.87
N ASP A 185 16.58 -13.93 -9.23
CA ASP A 185 16.71 -14.41 -7.85
C ASP A 185 16.00 -13.46 -6.87
N ARG A 186 14.91 -13.94 -6.31
CA ARG A 186 14.07 -13.20 -5.37
C ARG A 186 14.82 -12.80 -4.10
N ALA A 187 15.72 -13.64 -3.60
CA ALA A 187 16.52 -13.34 -2.43
C ALA A 187 17.53 -12.22 -2.72
N GLU A 188 18.13 -12.25 -3.92
CA GLU A 188 19.04 -11.21 -4.37
C GLU A 188 18.34 -9.86 -4.57
N ILE A 189 17.14 -9.84 -5.15
CA ILE A 189 16.31 -8.63 -5.25
C ILE A 189 16.07 -8.03 -3.85
N LEU A 190 15.68 -8.83 -2.87
CA LEU A 190 15.49 -8.35 -1.50
C LEU A 190 16.79 -7.86 -0.86
N ARG A 191 17.91 -8.57 -1.09
CA ARG A 191 19.21 -8.19 -0.54
C ARG A 191 19.68 -6.83 -1.06
N LYS A 192 19.41 -6.51 -2.32
CA LYS A 192 19.73 -5.22 -2.96
C LYS A 192 18.78 -4.08 -2.56
N SER A 193 17.63 -4.38 -2.06
CA SER A 193 16.54 -3.43 -1.83
C SER A 193 16.90 -2.21 -0.95
N PRO A 194 17.81 -2.27 0.04
CA PRO A 194 18.23 -1.10 0.82
C PRO A 194 18.83 0.04 -0.01
N GLU A 195 19.45 -0.29 -1.15
CA GLU A 195 20.21 0.64 -1.98
C GLU A 195 19.37 1.35 -3.04
N VAL A 196 18.16 0.83 -3.32
CA VAL A 196 17.32 1.25 -4.47
C VAL A 196 17.03 2.75 -4.50
N PHE A 197 16.89 3.39 -3.35
CA PHE A 197 16.59 4.82 -3.27
C PHE A 197 17.81 5.73 -3.14
N ALA A 198 19.01 5.20 -2.95
CA ALA A 198 20.20 6.00 -2.63
C ALA A 198 20.47 7.10 -3.68
N ALA A 199 20.47 6.76 -4.97
CA ALA A 199 20.70 7.72 -6.05
C ALA A 199 19.52 8.71 -6.23
N THR A 200 18.34 8.34 -5.79
CA THR A 200 17.13 9.19 -5.90
C THR A 200 17.08 10.25 -4.81
N GLU A 201 17.70 10.00 -3.66
CA GLU A 201 17.71 10.92 -2.51
C GLU A 201 18.51 12.20 -2.78
N GLU A 202 19.47 12.18 -3.72
CA GLU A 202 20.23 13.37 -4.13
C GLU A 202 19.34 14.40 -4.83
N GLU A 203 18.47 13.93 -5.73
CA GLU A 203 17.56 14.78 -6.48
C GLU A 203 16.29 15.11 -5.67
N PHE A 204 15.80 14.13 -4.91
CA PHE A 204 14.60 14.24 -4.10
C PHE A 204 14.88 13.96 -2.62
N PRO A 205 15.44 14.95 -1.87
CA PRO A 205 15.74 14.79 -0.43
C PRO A 205 14.51 14.43 0.42
N CYS A 206 13.31 14.69 -0.08
CA CYS A 206 12.05 14.31 0.58
C CYS A 206 11.86 12.78 0.65
N LEU A 207 12.58 12.01 -0.18
CA LEU A 207 12.60 10.54 -0.15
C LEU A 207 13.71 9.98 0.73
N ALA A 208 14.58 10.81 1.31
CA ALA A 208 15.68 10.34 2.13
C ALA A 208 15.21 9.54 3.35
N GLY A 209 15.87 8.42 3.61
CA GLY A 209 15.53 7.53 4.70
C GLY A 209 16.64 6.50 4.99
N PRO A 210 16.53 5.75 6.11
CA PRO A 210 17.48 4.68 6.38
C PRO A 210 17.39 3.58 5.30
N PRO A 211 18.52 2.94 4.96
CA PRO A 211 18.57 1.87 3.95
C PRO A 211 17.98 0.57 4.52
N LEU A 212 16.66 0.46 4.56
CA LEU A 212 15.94 -0.68 5.09
C LEU A 212 15.55 -1.65 3.97
N ALA A 213 15.78 -2.93 4.21
CA ALA A 213 15.39 -3.98 3.27
C ALA A 213 13.87 -4.23 3.30
N ALA A 214 13.30 -4.49 2.13
CA ALA A 214 11.99 -5.11 2.04
C ALA A 214 12.05 -6.57 2.52
N LYS A 215 10.92 -7.09 3.04
CA LYS A 215 10.83 -8.44 3.59
C LYS A 215 9.83 -9.29 2.82
N GLY A 216 10.26 -10.51 2.48
CA GLY A 216 9.39 -11.51 1.89
C GLY A 216 8.40 -12.08 2.90
N ILE A 217 7.15 -12.26 2.48
CA ILE A 217 6.08 -12.89 3.26
C ILE A 217 6.12 -14.41 3.06
N PHE A 218 6.05 -15.16 4.15
CA PHE A 218 5.98 -16.63 4.10
C PHE A 218 4.62 -17.10 3.56
N PHE A 219 3.51 -16.48 4.00
CA PHE A 219 2.16 -16.78 3.52
C PHE A 219 1.81 -16.03 2.21
N SER A 220 2.78 -15.83 1.33
CA SER A 220 2.64 -15.12 0.06
C SER A 220 1.47 -15.58 -0.79
N ARG A 221 1.20 -16.90 -0.80
CA ARG A 221 0.05 -17.46 -1.52
C ARG A 221 -1.28 -16.90 -1.06
N VAL A 222 -1.42 -16.61 0.23
CA VAL A 222 -2.64 -15.96 0.78
C VAL A 222 -2.76 -14.54 0.26
N MET A 223 -1.64 -13.81 0.13
CA MET A 223 -1.65 -12.47 -0.47
C MET A 223 -2.15 -12.50 -1.91
N SER A 224 -1.75 -13.50 -2.70
CA SER A 224 -2.23 -13.65 -4.08
C SER A 224 -3.76 -13.85 -4.15
N TYR A 225 -4.35 -14.58 -3.21
CA TYR A 225 -5.83 -14.74 -3.14
C TYR A 225 -6.58 -13.44 -2.82
N VAL A 226 -5.93 -12.51 -2.15
CA VAL A 226 -6.50 -11.19 -1.81
C VAL A 226 -5.99 -10.06 -2.71
N ASP A 227 -5.30 -10.41 -3.81
CA ASP A 227 -4.80 -9.49 -4.85
C ASP A 227 -3.73 -8.49 -4.38
N PHE A 228 -2.90 -8.87 -3.41
CA PHE A 228 -1.82 -8.03 -2.93
C PHE A 228 -0.46 -8.50 -3.44
N THR A 229 0.27 -7.59 -4.09
CA THR A 229 1.68 -7.80 -4.49
C THR A 229 2.64 -7.50 -3.36
N GLY A 230 2.30 -6.53 -2.50
CA GLY A 230 3.02 -6.13 -1.32
C GLY A 230 2.15 -5.30 -0.39
N PHE A 231 2.69 -4.88 0.73
CA PHE A 231 2.09 -3.88 1.62
C PHE A 231 3.12 -3.27 2.58
N PHE A 232 3.02 -1.99 2.80
CA PHE A 232 3.69 -1.32 3.91
C PHE A 232 2.89 -1.48 5.19
N PHE A 233 3.52 -1.92 6.28
CA PHE A 233 2.86 -2.10 7.57
C PHE A 233 3.27 -1.01 8.56
N PRO A 234 2.44 0.02 8.80
CA PRO A 234 2.85 1.21 9.55
C PRO A 234 3.14 0.96 11.03
N PHE A 235 2.64 -0.16 11.61
CA PHE A 235 2.88 -0.50 13.02
C PHE A 235 4.28 -1.03 13.28
N THR A 236 4.96 -1.54 12.25
CA THR A 236 6.34 -2.01 12.30
C THR A 236 7.26 -1.25 11.34
N ALA A 237 6.69 -0.41 10.48
CA ALA A 237 7.36 0.32 9.41
C ALA A 237 8.13 -0.60 8.43
N GLU A 238 7.59 -1.78 8.16
CA GLU A 238 8.16 -2.77 7.25
C GLU A 238 7.48 -2.70 5.87
N ALA A 239 8.30 -2.71 4.81
CA ALA A 239 7.90 -3.00 3.45
C ALA A 239 7.87 -4.52 3.26
N ASN A 240 6.71 -5.08 2.94
CA ASN A 240 6.50 -6.52 2.83
C ASN A 240 6.04 -6.87 1.42
N VAL A 241 6.58 -7.96 0.85
CA VAL A 241 6.30 -8.33 -0.53
C VAL A 241 5.89 -9.79 -0.68
N ASN A 242 5.02 -10.03 -1.64
CA ASN A 242 4.53 -11.34 -2.02
C ASN A 242 5.58 -12.10 -2.82
N MET A 243 6.21 -13.10 -2.21
CA MET A 243 7.25 -13.92 -2.83
C MET A 243 6.71 -14.98 -3.80
N ASP A 244 5.38 -15.14 -3.93
CA ASP A 244 4.74 -16.04 -4.89
C ASP A 244 4.41 -15.34 -6.23
N SER A 245 4.48 -14.00 -6.27
CA SER A 245 4.22 -13.19 -7.48
C SER A 245 5.25 -13.47 -8.59
N PRO A 246 4.96 -13.18 -9.87
CA PRO A 246 5.92 -13.35 -10.96
C PRO A 246 7.25 -12.66 -10.70
N ALA A 247 8.36 -13.31 -11.09
CA ALA A 247 9.70 -12.78 -10.81
C ALA A 247 9.95 -11.43 -11.52
N CYS A 248 9.38 -11.25 -12.70
CA CYS A 248 9.50 -10.02 -13.48
C CYS A 248 8.81 -8.81 -12.81
N ASP A 249 7.84 -9.01 -11.90
CA ASP A 249 7.10 -7.94 -11.23
C ASP A 249 7.73 -7.58 -9.87
N LEU A 250 8.56 -8.48 -9.29
CA LEU A 250 8.96 -8.41 -7.89
C LEU A 250 9.78 -7.16 -7.54
N ALA A 251 10.77 -6.81 -8.37
CA ALA A 251 11.68 -5.71 -8.05
C ALA A 251 10.96 -4.35 -8.06
N ALA A 252 10.02 -4.13 -8.99
CA ALA A 252 9.18 -2.94 -9.00
C ALA A 252 8.22 -2.90 -7.78
N THR A 253 7.67 -4.06 -7.40
CA THR A 253 6.87 -4.18 -6.17
C THR A 253 7.69 -3.82 -4.93
N VAL A 254 8.92 -4.32 -4.83
CA VAL A 254 9.85 -3.97 -3.74
C VAL A 254 10.06 -2.45 -3.69
N ALA A 255 10.36 -1.81 -4.81
CA ALA A 255 10.55 -0.36 -4.87
C ALA A 255 9.27 0.43 -4.51
N HIS A 256 8.10 -0.09 -4.89
CA HIS A 256 6.80 0.47 -4.52
C HIS A 256 6.58 0.45 -2.99
N GLU A 257 6.77 -0.69 -2.34
CA GLU A 257 6.62 -0.80 -0.89
C GLU A 257 7.66 0.03 -0.12
N LEU A 258 8.86 0.16 -0.66
CA LEU A 258 9.88 1.07 -0.13
C LEU A 258 9.49 2.54 -0.31
N SER A 259 8.71 2.92 -1.34
CA SER A 259 8.15 4.26 -1.49
C SER A 259 7.21 4.59 -0.33
N HIS A 260 6.33 3.68 0.04
CA HIS A 260 5.48 3.82 1.21
C HIS A 260 6.31 3.95 2.51
N GLN A 261 7.37 3.17 2.65
CA GLN A 261 8.27 3.27 3.81
C GLN A 261 8.95 4.65 3.92
N ARG A 262 9.11 5.37 2.80
CA ARG A 262 9.60 6.75 2.73
C ARG A 262 8.50 7.81 2.87
N GLY A 263 7.27 7.37 3.22
CA GLY A 263 6.13 8.25 3.49
C GLY A 263 5.44 8.78 2.23
N VAL A 264 5.54 8.06 1.12
CA VAL A 264 4.72 8.29 -0.08
C VAL A 264 3.44 7.48 0.11
N ALA A 265 2.33 8.13 0.44
CA ALA A 265 1.10 7.43 0.81
C ALA A 265 0.17 7.17 -0.37
N LYS A 266 0.23 8.00 -1.41
CA LYS A 266 -0.64 7.85 -2.60
C LYS A 266 -0.09 6.79 -3.54
N GLU A 267 -0.94 5.86 -3.97
CA GLU A 267 -0.56 4.73 -4.83
C GLU A 267 0.07 5.17 -6.16
N GLN A 268 -0.50 6.19 -6.80
CA GLN A 268 0.04 6.71 -8.06
C GLN A 268 1.44 7.30 -7.90
N GLU A 269 1.71 7.96 -6.78
CA GLU A 269 3.03 8.50 -6.47
C GLU A 269 4.01 7.40 -6.06
N ALA A 270 3.54 6.37 -5.35
CA ALA A 270 4.34 5.20 -5.01
C ALA A 270 4.76 4.42 -6.27
N ASN A 271 3.87 4.23 -7.24
CA ASN A 271 4.20 3.64 -8.54
C ASN A 271 5.24 4.49 -9.30
N PHE A 272 5.04 5.81 -9.37
CA PHE A 272 5.99 6.71 -10.01
C PHE A 272 7.36 6.69 -9.32
N THR A 273 7.40 6.80 -8.00
CA THR A 273 8.67 6.80 -7.25
C THR A 273 9.38 5.45 -7.28
N ALA A 274 8.62 4.34 -7.40
CA ALA A 274 9.19 3.02 -7.63
C ALA A 274 9.93 2.93 -8.97
N VAL A 275 9.30 3.42 -10.05
CA VAL A 275 9.93 3.49 -11.37
C VAL A 275 11.16 4.39 -11.32
N LEU A 276 11.02 5.59 -10.78
CA LEU A 276 12.10 6.56 -10.64
C LEU A 276 13.32 5.97 -9.90
N ALA A 277 13.09 5.37 -8.73
CA ALA A 277 14.16 4.81 -7.91
C ALA A 277 14.84 3.61 -8.59
N SER A 278 14.07 2.74 -9.21
CA SER A 278 14.58 1.57 -9.92
C SER A 278 15.46 1.95 -11.12
N LEU A 279 15.04 2.93 -11.92
CA LEU A 279 15.85 3.40 -13.05
C LEU A 279 17.12 4.11 -12.58
N ARG A 280 17.06 4.90 -11.50
CA ARG A 280 18.24 5.56 -10.91
C ARG A 280 19.22 4.59 -10.27
N TYR A 281 18.71 3.52 -9.67
CA TYR A 281 19.55 2.45 -9.13
C TYR A 281 20.32 1.71 -10.21
N GLY A 282 19.71 1.50 -11.40
CA GLY A 282 20.38 0.96 -12.58
C GLY A 282 20.64 -0.55 -12.57
N ASP A 283 20.26 -1.27 -11.52
CA ASP A 283 20.32 -2.74 -11.49
C ASP A 283 19.35 -3.35 -12.50
N SER A 284 19.78 -4.38 -13.24
CA SER A 284 19.01 -4.93 -14.35
C SER A 284 17.64 -5.47 -13.94
N ASP A 285 17.53 -6.15 -12.81
CA ASP A 285 16.25 -6.69 -12.33
C ASP A 285 15.26 -5.56 -11.97
N TYR A 286 15.77 -4.51 -11.33
CA TYR A 286 14.98 -3.35 -10.97
C TYR A 286 14.56 -2.52 -12.18
N VAL A 287 15.47 -2.26 -13.12
CA VAL A 287 15.15 -1.51 -14.34
C VAL A 287 14.14 -2.26 -15.20
N TYR A 288 14.34 -3.57 -15.39
CA TYR A 288 13.42 -4.40 -16.18
C TYR A 288 12.01 -4.39 -15.57
N SER A 289 11.90 -4.74 -14.29
CA SER A 289 10.63 -4.82 -13.58
C SER A 289 9.90 -3.45 -13.58
N ALA A 290 10.63 -2.36 -13.34
CA ALA A 290 10.07 -1.01 -13.36
C ALA A 290 9.64 -0.58 -14.78
N SER A 291 10.38 -1.00 -15.82
CA SER A 291 10.00 -0.74 -17.21
C SER A 291 8.69 -1.47 -17.58
N LEU A 292 8.51 -2.71 -17.13
CA LEU A 292 7.26 -3.45 -17.31
C LEU A 292 6.10 -2.77 -16.57
N MET A 293 6.32 -2.30 -15.34
CA MET A 293 5.32 -1.57 -14.56
C MET A 293 4.92 -0.28 -15.27
N ALA A 294 5.89 0.55 -15.67
CA ALA A 294 5.63 1.80 -16.37
C ALA A 294 4.93 1.57 -17.71
N TYR A 295 5.43 0.62 -18.53
CA TYR A 295 4.81 0.25 -19.78
C TYR A 295 3.35 -0.22 -19.59
N THR A 296 3.07 -1.00 -18.55
CA THR A 296 1.69 -1.47 -18.27
C THR A 296 0.75 -0.29 -17.98
N HIS A 297 1.17 0.69 -17.18
CA HIS A 297 0.37 1.88 -16.89
C HIS A 297 0.17 2.75 -18.13
N LEU A 298 1.26 3.08 -18.81
CA LEU A 298 1.28 3.94 -20.01
C LEU A 298 0.54 3.27 -21.18
N GLY A 299 0.81 1.99 -21.44
CA GLY A 299 0.17 1.22 -22.50
C GLY A 299 -1.34 1.09 -22.32
N ASN A 300 -1.82 0.87 -21.07
CA ASN A 300 -3.24 0.87 -20.77
C ASN A 300 -3.91 2.24 -21.00
N ALA A 301 -3.19 3.32 -20.77
CA ALA A 301 -3.67 4.67 -21.07
C ALA A 301 -3.68 4.93 -22.58
N LEU A 302 -2.59 4.59 -23.26
CA LEU A 302 -2.45 4.77 -24.72
C LEU A 302 -3.46 3.92 -25.51
N TYR A 303 -3.70 2.67 -25.10
CA TYR A 303 -4.74 1.81 -25.68
C TYR A 303 -6.11 2.50 -25.77
N ARG A 304 -6.44 3.33 -24.77
CA ARG A 304 -7.72 4.06 -24.71
C ARG A 304 -7.68 5.39 -25.47
N ALA A 305 -6.50 6.02 -25.51
CA ALA A 305 -6.32 7.34 -26.13
C ALA A 305 -6.04 7.24 -27.63
N ASP A 306 -5.19 6.29 -28.03
CA ASP A 306 -4.76 6.04 -29.41
C ASP A 306 -4.40 4.56 -29.58
N HIS A 307 -5.37 3.79 -30.07
CA HIS A 307 -5.24 2.34 -30.22
C HIS A 307 -4.22 1.96 -31.31
N GLU A 308 -4.13 2.73 -32.38
CA GLU A 308 -3.20 2.47 -33.49
C GLU A 308 -1.75 2.64 -33.02
N ALA A 309 -1.46 3.73 -32.33
CA ALA A 309 -0.14 3.96 -31.74
C ALA A 309 0.21 2.89 -30.71
N TRP A 310 -0.76 2.40 -29.91
CA TRP A 310 -0.55 1.31 -29.00
C TRP A 310 -0.23 -0.01 -29.72
N GLU A 311 -0.96 -0.35 -30.79
CA GLU A 311 -0.71 -1.57 -31.57
C GLU A 311 0.70 -1.56 -32.19
N GLU A 312 1.14 -0.42 -32.72
CA GLU A 312 2.48 -0.27 -33.27
C GLU A 312 3.57 -0.54 -32.20
N ILE A 313 3.44 0.08 -31.01
CA ILE A 313 4.40 -0.11 -29.91
C ILE A 313 4.35 -1.55 -29.41
N PHE A 314 3.15 -2.14 -29.24
CA PHE A 314 3.00 -3.52 -28.79
C PHE A 314 3.62 -4.53 -29.77
N ALA A 315 3.48 -4.29 -31.08
CA ALA A 315 4.10 -5.12 -32.11
C ALA A 315 5.63 -5.03 -32.12
N GLY A 316 6.22 -3.96 -31.58
CA GLY A 316 7.64 -3.76 -31.41
C GLY A 316 8.23 -4.35 -30.11
N LEU A 317 7.41 -4.94 -29.25
CA LEU A 317 7.91 -5.59 -28.04
C LEU A 317 8.65 -6.88 -28.37
N ASP A 318 9.77 -7.09 -27.65
CA ASP A 318 10.52 -8.36 -27.69
C ASP A 318 9.66 -9.54 -27.21
N GLU A 319 9.85 -10.71 -27.80
CA GLU A 319 9.09 -11.91 -27.47
C GLU A 319 9.21 -12.27 -26.00
N ALA A 320 10.35 -12.03 -25.37
CA ALA A 320 10.59 -12.27 -23.95
C ALA A 320 9.74 -11.34 -23.07
N VAL A 321 9.61 -10.06 -23.44
CA VAL A 321 8.75 -9.09 -22.74
C VAL A 321 7.30 -9.53 -22.84
N VAL A 322 6.82 -9.87 -24.04
CA VAL A 322 5.46 -10.36 -24.26
C VAL A 322 5.18 -11.65 -23.48
N ALA A 323 6.17 -12.57 -23.41
CA ALA A 323 6.06 -13.80 -22.65
C ALA A 323 5.91 -13.54 -21.16
N ASP A 324 6.69 -12.62 -20.57
CA ASP A 324 6.62 -12.25 -19.16
C ASP A 324 5.30 -11.55 -18.83
N LEU A 325 4.84 -10.59 -19.63
CA LEU A 325 3.54 -9.93 -19.46
C LEU A 325 2.38 -10.93 -19.48
N ARG A 326 2.42 -11.89 -20.42
CA ARG A 326 1.42 -12.96 -20.50
C ARG A 326 1.49 -13.93 -19.32
N ALA A 327 2.70 -14.23 -18.84
CA ALA A 327 2.90 -15.10 -17.69
C ALA A 327 2.36 -14.43 -16.40
N SER A 328 2.61 -13.14 -16.21
CA SER A 328 2.07 -12.35 -15.11
C SER A 328 0.53 -12.32 -15.18
N ALA A 329 -0.05 -11.99 -16.32
CA ALA A 329 -1.50 -12.00 -16.49
C ALA A 329 -2.13 -13.38 -16.20
N ARG A 330 -1.50 -14.47 -16.68
CA ARG A 330 -1.95 -15.85 -16.37
C ARG A 330 -1.80 -16.20 -14.89
N TYR A 331 -0.75 -15.71 -14.23
CA TYR A 331 -0.59 -15.91 -12.80
C TYR A 331 -1.76 -15.32 -12.02
N TRP A 332 -2.05 -14.05 -12.23
CA TRP A 332 -3.12 -13.33 -11.51
C TRP A 332 -4.53 -13.83 -11.87
N ALA A 333 -4.76 -14.27 -13.11
CA ALA A 333 -6.03 -14.87 -13.52
C ALA A 333 -6.40 -16.13 -12.71
N ARG A 334 -5.42 -16.86 -12.15
CA ARG A 334 -5.69 -18.04 -11.27
C ARG A 334 -6.37 -17.67 -9.96
N PHE A 335 -6.26 -16.41 -9.55
CA PHE A 335 -6.81 -15.88 -8.31
C PHE A 335 -8.08 -15.04 -8.53
N ASP A 336 -8.66 -15.09 -9.74
CA ASP A 336 -9.94 -14.41 -10.00
C ASP A 336 -11.08 -15.18 -9.32
N THR A 337 -11.32 -14.84 -8.06
CA THR A 337 -12.22 -15.51 -7.13
C THR A 337 -13.12 -14.50 -6.41
N PRO A 338 -14.26 -14.94 -5.81
CA PRO A 338 -15.06 -14.05 -4.96
C PRO A 338 -14.28 -13.43 -3.79
N VAL A 339 -13.24 -14.10 -3.29
CA VAL A 339 -12.36 -13.58 -2.24
C VAL A 339 -11.60 -12.34 -2.74
N ARG A 340 -11.01 -12.42 -3.96
CA ARG A 340 -10.36 -11.30 -4.62
C ARG A 340 -11.32 -10.12 -4.81
N THR A 341 -12.52 -10.38 -5.33
CA THR A 341 -13.54 -9.34 -5.53
C THR A 341 -13.92 -8.66 -4.22
N ALA A 342 -14.12 -9.42 -3.15
CA ALA A 342 -14.44 -8.87 -1.84
C ALA A 342 -13.26 -8.04 -1.28
N SER A 343 -12.03 -8.52 -1.39
CA SER A 343 -10.81 -7.82 -0.97
C SER A 343 -10.69 -6.47 -1.69
N ASN A 344 -10.79 -6.48 -3.03
CA ASN A 344 -10.69 -5.27 -3.84
C ASN A 344 -11.79 -4.26 -3.51
N THR A 345 -13.02 -4.71 -3.26
CA THR A 345 -14.13 -3.83 -2.85
C THR A 345 -13.83 -3.14 -1.50
N VAL A 346 -13.29 -3.88 -0.53
CA VAL A 346 -12.91 -3.32 0.78
C VAL A 346 -11.76 -2.34 0.63
N TYR A 347 -10.73 -2.70 -0.14
CA TYR A 347 -9.56 -1.86 -0.36
C TYR A 347 -9.89 -0.57 -1.14
N GLU A 348 -10.72 -0.68 -2.18
CA GLU A 348 -11.19 0.50 -2.91
C GLU A 348 -12.01 1.45 -2.01
N GLY A 349 -12.92 0.90 -1.20
CA GLY A 349 -13.67 1.69 -0.22
C GLY A 349 -12.76 2.36 0.82
N PHE A 350 -11.68 1.68 1.22
CA PHE A 350 -10.65 2.25 2.09
C PHE A 350 -9.94 3.44 1.41
N LEU A 351 -9.41 3.27 0.19
CA LEU A 351 -8.74 4.35 -0.56
C LEU A 351 -9.64 5.56 -0.76
N GLN A 352 -10.91 5.33 -1.13
CA GLN A 352 -11.91 6.41 -1.29
C GLN A 352 -12.17 7.15 0.02
N SER A 353 -12.15 6.48 1.17
CA SER A 353 -12.35 7.11 2.48
C SER A 353 -11.21 8.05 2.89
N TYR A 354 -10.06 7.93 2.24
CA TYR A 354 -8.88 8.78 2.39
C TYR A 354 -8.68 9.76 1.22
N ASP A 355 -9.79 10.16 0.57
CA ASP A 355 -9.82 11.11 -0.54
C ASP A 355 -8.98 10.68 -1.76
N GLN A 356 -8.63 9.38 -1.85
CA GLN A 356 -8.06 8.78 -3.04
C GLN A 356 -9.20 8.53 -4.05
N THR A 357 -9.72 9.63 -4.63
CA THR A 357 -10.97 9.65 -5.44
C THR A 357 -10.94 8.70 -6.64
N LEU A 358 -9.77 8.29 -7.08
CA LEU A 358 -9.60 7.34 -8.19
C LEU A 358 -9.59 5.89 -7.71
N GLY A 359 -9.38 5.62 -6.39
CA GLY A 359 -9.27 4.28 -5.85
C GLY A 359 -8.23 3.45 -6.63
N LEU A 360 -8.56 2.19 -6.94
CA LEU A 360 -7.73 1.33 -7.82
C LEU A 360 -7.70 1.81 -9.28
N LYS A 361 -8.52 2.79 -9.66
CA LYS A 361 -8.55 3.41 -11.00
C LYS A 361 -7.60 4.61 -11.11
N SER A 362 -6.70 4.84 -10.16
CA SER A 362 -5.74 5.97 -10.15
C SER A 362 -4.61 5.85 -11.19
N TYR A 363 -4.77 4.98 -12.17
CA TYR A 363 -3.76 4.79 -13.24
C TYR A 363 -3.49 6.05 -14.07
N GLY A 364 -4.44 6.99 -14.16
CA GLY A 364 -4.24 8.26 -14.87
C GLY A 364 -3.17 9.14 -14.22
N ALA A 365 -3.23 9.33 -12.91
CA ALA A 365 -2.29 10.23 -12.21
C ALA A 365 -0.83 9.70 -12.21
N CYS A 366 -0.61 8.38 -12.16
CA CYS A 366 0.72 7.80 -12.34
C CYS A 366 1.24 8.04 -13.77
N VAL A 367 0.38 7.88 -14.77
CA VAL A 367 0.72 8.13 -16.18
C VAL A 367 1.14 9.58 -16.40
N ASP A 368 0.38 10.53 -15.87
CA ASP A 368 0.70 11.96 -15.98
C ASP A 368 2.07 12.27 -15.38
N LEU A 369 2.40 11.72 -14.20
CA LEU A 369 3.71 11.89 -13.57
C LEU A 369 4.84 11.28 -14.42
N LEU A 370 4.66 10.08 -14.92
CA LEU A 370 5.65 9.41 -15.78
C LEU A 370 5.89 10.20 -17.06
N VAL A 371 4.83 10.67 -17.73
CA VAL A 371 4.96 11.44 -18.97
C VAL A 371 5.63 12.78 -18.70
N ASN A 372 5.18 13.54 -17.71
CA ASN A 372 5.78 14.84 -17.39
C ASN A 372 7.27 14.73 -17.06
N TYR A 373 7.69 13.67 -16.37
CA TYR A 373 9.08 13.51 -15.94
C TYR A 373 9.99 12.94 -17.04
N TYR A 374 9.50 11.92 -17.79
CA TYR A 374 10.34 11.18 -18.74
C TYR A 374 10.26 11.67 -20.17
N TYR A 375 9.38 12.61 -20.52
CA TYR A 375 9.21 13.07 -21.92
C TYR A 375 10.50 13.62 -22.55
N GLY A 376 11.27 14.43 -21.81
CA GLY A 376 12.55 14.94 -22.29
C GLY A 376 13.58 13.82 -22.58
N GLN A 377 13.60 12.77 -21.75
CA GLN A 377 14.49 11.61 -21.94
C GLN A 377 14.02 10.75 -23.13
N ALA A 378 12.70 10.60 -23.29
CA ALA A 378 12.12 9.88 -24.43
C ALA A 378 12.47 10.53 -25.77
N LEU A 379 12.44 11.88 -25.84
CA LEU A 379 12.86 12.60 -27.04
C LEU A 379 14.37 12.47 -27.33
N ALA A 380 15.19 12.50 -26.28
CA ALA A 380 16.65 12.32 -26.46
C ALA A 380 16.96 10.91 -26.99
N SER A 381 16.36 9.87 -26.41
CA SER A 381 16.55 8.48 -26.83
C SER A 381 16.03 8.17 -28.24
N ALA A 382 15.05 8.90 -28.75
CA ALA A 382 14.52 8.72 -30.10
C ALA A 382 15.44 9.32 -31.21
N ASN A 383 16.40 10.16 -30.83
CA ASN A 383 17.34 10.82 -31.76
C ASN A 383 18.71 10.14 -31.80
N ASP A 384 18.98 9.19 -30.91
CA ASP A 384 20.19 8.36 -30.88
C ASP A 384 19.99 7.04 -31.65
#